data_4740c9f36eb97052377c8f4332f9f5a9
#
_entry.id   4740c9f36eb97052377c8f4332f9f5a9
#
_cell.length_a   1.000
_cell.length_b   1.000
_cell.length_c   1.000
_cell.angle_alpha   90.00
_cell.angle_beta   90.00
_cell.angle_gamma   90.00
#
_symmetry.space_group_name_H-M   'P 1'
#
loop_
_entity.id
_entity.type
_entity.pdbx_description
1 polymer ?
#
loop_
_entity_poly.entity_id
_entity_poly.type
_entity_poly.pdbx_seq_one_letter_code
_entity_poly.pdbx_strand_id
1 'polypeptide(L)'
;MSKFQELRKIDVSKYTEKKGKFTYLSWAWAVDTLLQHCESATWTYADPLTLPDGSMMVFCTVKAFGKDMTSQLPVLDFKNQAIKNPSAMQLNTAMQRCLAKAISLHGIGLYIYQGEDLPEGDVLERIENIYKEQGIATARQYFNGLNEADRKLCMPFIEKIKKDV
;
A
#
# COMPACT_ATOMS: atom_id res chain seq x y z
N MET A 1 -9.09 17.25 19.95
CA MET A 1 -8.45 16.36 18.95
C MET A 1 -9.51 15.41 18.42
N SER A 2 -9.61 15.24 17.10
CA SER A 2 -10.59 14.31 16.54
C SER A 2 -10.14 12.85 16.78
N LYS A 3 -11.10 11.90 16.77
CA LYS A 3 -10.78 10.48 16.92
C LYS A 3 -9.80 9.99 15.84
N PHE A 4 -9.94 10.48 14.62
CA PHE A 4 -8.99 10.23 13.54
C PHE A 4 -7.56 10.68 13.86
N GLN A 5 -7.40 11.89 14.43
CA GLN A 5 -6.09 12.41 14.80
C GLN A 5 -5.44 11.61 15.95
N GLU A 6 -6.25 11.08 16.87
CA GLU A 6 -5.81 10.18 17.94
C GLU A 6 -5.29 8.86 17.33
N LEU A 7 -6.13 8.20 16.53
CA LEU A 7 -5.82 6.91 15.92
C LEU A 7 -4.61 6.97 14.97
N ARG A 8 -4.45 8.09 14.24
CA ARG A 8 -3.33 8.29 13.34
C ARG A 8 -1.96 8.32 14.02
N LYS A 9 -1.91 8.57 15.32
CA LYS A 9 -0.67 8.59 16.11
C LYS A 9 -0.22 7.21 16.56
N ILE A 10 -1.04 6.18 16.40
CA ILE A 10 -0.70 4.82 16.79
C ILE A 10 0.46 4.32 15.90
N ASP A 11 1.55 3.92 16.53
CA ASP A 11 2.69 3.33 15.82
C ASP A 11 2.39 1.87 15.44
N VAL A 12 2.28 1.62 14.14
CA VAL A 12 2.00 0.29 13.59
C VAL A 12 3.26 -0.41 13.04
N SER A 13 4.43 0.21 13.14
CA SER A 13 5.67 -0.24 12.49
C SER A 13 6.06 -1.68 12.80
N LYS A 14 5.78 -2.15 14.02
CA LYS A 14 6.08 -3.52 14.48
C LYS A 14 5.12 -4.59 13.92
N TYR A 15 4.02 -4.16 13.32
CA TYR A 15 2.93 -5.03 12.84
C TYR A 15 2.76 -4.98 11.34
N THR A 16 3.81 -4.54 10.65
CA THR A 16 3.86 -4.43 9.19
C THR A 16 4.88 -5.37 8.58
N GLU A 17 4.59 -5.83 7.38
CA GLU A 17 5.50 -6.59 6.53
C GLU A 17 5.70 -5.86 5.20
N LYS A 18 6.94 -5.80 4.72
CA LYS A 18 7.23 -5.30 3.38
C LYS A 18 7.28 -6.44 2.37
N LYS A 19 6.57 -6.26 1.25
CA LYS A 19 6.62 -7.14 0.09
C LYS A 19 6.82 -6.30 -1.17
N GLY A 20 8.06 -6.24 -1.65
CA GLY A 20 8.44 -5.33 -2.73
C GLY A 20 8.29 -3.87 -2.29
N LYS A 21 7.59 -3.07 -3.10
CA LYS A 21 7.30 -1.64 -2.82
C LYS A 21 6.14 -1.41 -1.83
N PHE A 22 5.37 -2.46 -1.51
CA PHE A 22 4.19 -2.34 -0.65
C PHE A 22 4.48 -2.71 0.80
N THR A 23 3.83 -2.01 1.71
CA THR A 23 3.81 -2.30 3.14
C THR A 23 2.44 -2.85 3.51
N TYR A 24 2.41 -3.99 4.18
CA TYR A 24 1.18 -4.65 4.61
C TYR A 24 1.05 -4.57 6.12
N LEU A 25 -0.11 -4.10 6.59
CA LEU A 25 -0.47 -4.14 8.00
C LEU A 25 -1.10 -5.50 8.34
N SER A 26 -0.71 -6.09 9.46
CA SER A 26 -1.38 -7.27 10.00
C SER A 26 -2.87 -6.99 10.20
N TRP A 27 -3.73 -7.70 9.47
CA TRP A 27 -5.19 -7.53 9.56
C TRP A 27 -5.73 -7.88 10.95
N ALA A 28 -5.18 -8.93 11.58
CA ALA A 28 -5.61 -9.37 12.91
C ALA A 28 -5.28 -8.31 13.98
N TRP A 29 -4.07 -7.74 13.91
CA TRP A 29 -3.68 -6.65 14.79
C TRP A 29 -4.52 -5.38 14.54
N ALA A 30 -4.80 -5.07 13.28
CA ALA A 30 -5.64 -3.92 12.93
C ALA A 30 -7.06 -4.04 13.47
N VAL A 31 -7.66 -5.23 13.37
CA VAL A 31 -8.98 -5.55 13.94
C VAL A 31 -8.97 -5.44 15.47
N ASP A 32 -7.99 -6.04 16.13
CA ASP A 32 -7.83 -5.98 17.58
C ASP A 32 -7.74 -4.53 18.06
N THR A 33 -6.87 -3.74 17.42
CA THR A 33 -6.71 -2.31 17.74
C THR A 33 -7.98 -1.52 17.48
N LEU A 34 -8.68 -1.76 16.36
CA LEU A 34 -9.95 -1.11 16.07
C LEU A 34 -10.98 -1.37 17.16
N LEU A 35 -11.17 -2.63 17.56
CA LEU A 35 -12.15 -3.03 18.56
C LEU A 35 -11.82 -2.51 19.95
N GLN A 36 -10.54 -2.36 20.30
CA GLN A 36 -10.14 -1.68 21.54
C GLN A 36 -10.56 -0.21 21.60
N HIS A 37 -10.67 0.46 20.44
CA HIS A 37 -11.07 1.87 20.36
C HIS A 37 -12.54 2.07 19.99
N CYS A 38 -13.19 1.06 19.42
CA CYS A 38 -14.60 1.07 19.01
C CYS A 38 -15.15 -0.36 19.02
N GLU A 39 -15.60 -0.84 20.19
CA GLU A 39 -16.14 -2.20 20.37
C GLU A 39 -17.32 -2.50 19.44
N SER A 40 -18.11 -1.48 19.09
CA SER A 40 -19.24 -1.60 18.17
C SER A 40 -18.87 -1.58 16.69
N ALA A 41 -17.56 -1.57 16.35
CA ALA A 41 -17.14 -1.59 14.97
C ALA A 41 -17.54 -2.90 14.27
N THR A 42 -17.96 -2.78 13.03
CA THR A 42 -18.33 -3.91 12.17
C THR A 42 -17.73 -3.74 10.77
N TRP A 43 -17.67 -4.81 10.02
CA TRP A 43 -17.24 -4.74 8.61
C TRP A 43 -18.01 -5.70 7.75
N THR A 44 -18.10 -5.36 6.47
CA THR A 44 -18.75 -6.17 5.44
C THR A 44 -17.91 -6.17 4.17
N TYR A 45 -17.99 -7.27 3.43
CA TYR A 45 -17.41 -7.37 2.09
C TYR A 45 -18.53 -7.34 1.07
N ALA A 46 -18.36 -6.57 0.01
CA ALA A 46 -19.19 -6.68 -1.18
C ALA A 46 -18.76 -7.89 -2.02
N ASP A 47 -19.62 -8.30 -2.96
CA ASP A 47 -19.25 -9.31 -3.94
C ASP A 47 -18.03 -8.83 -4.74
N PRO A 48 -17.03 -9.67 -4.96
CA PRO A 48 -15.87 -9.31 -5.77
C PRO A 48 -16.28 -8.97 -7.21
N LEU A 49 -15.69 -7.91 -7.75
CA LEU A 49 -15.86 -7.54 -9.15
C LEU A 49 -14.86 -8.31 -10.01
N THR A 50 -15.36 -9.09 -10.97
CA THR A 50 -14.52 -9.72 -12.00
C THR A 50 -14.41 -8.81 -13.21
N LEU A 51 -13.19 -8.48 -13.64
CA LEU A 51 -12.90 -7.69 -14.82
C LEU A 51 -12.86 -8.57 -16.08
N PRO A 52 -12.99 -7.98 -17.30
CA PRO A 52 -12.99 -8.73 -18.55
C PRO A 52 -11.76 -9.60 -18.79
N ASP A 53 -10.62 -9.26 -18.22
CA ASP A 53 -9.37 -10.02 -18.32
C ASP A 53 -9.28 -11.18 -17.31
N GLY A 54 -10.31 -11.40 -16.49
CA GLY A 54 -10.36 -12.41 -15.45
C GLY A 54 -9.71 -12.00 -14.11
N SER A 55 -9.14 -10.81 -14.01
CA SER A 55 -8.68 -10.28 -12.72
C SER A 55 -9.86 -9.85 -11.85
N MET A 56 -9.63 -9.73 -10.53
CA MET A 56 -10.70 -9.43 -9.57
C MET A 56 -10.31 -8.29 -8.63
N MET A 57 -11.32 -7.48 -8.29
CA MET A 57 -11.27 -6.46 -7.24
C MET A 57 -12.11 -6.90 -6.05
N VAL A 58 -11.61 -6.71 -4.85
CA VAL A 58 -12.36 -6.90 -3.60
C VAL A 58 -12.63 -5.56 -2.93
N PHE A 59 -13.73 -5.50 -2.18
CA PHE A 59 -14.19 -4.30 -1.47
C PHE A 59 -14.52 -4.66 -0.04
N CYS A 60 -14.11 -3.80 0.88
CA CYS A 60 -14.44 -3.93 2.30
C CYS A 60 -14.91 -2.59 2.86
N THR A 61 -16.03 -2.59 3.56
CA THR A 61 -16.55 -1.43 4.28
C THR A 61 -16.44 -1.68 5.78
N VAL A 62 -15.76 -0.79 6.48
CA VAL A 62 -15.64 -0.77 7.94
C VAL A 62 -16.52 0.36 8.50
N LYS A 63 -17.41 0.01 9.41
CA LYS A 63 -18.27 0.95 10.13
C LYS A 63 -17.73 1.14 11.54
N ALA A 64 -17.25 2.33 11.83
CA ALA A 64 -16.71 2.69 13.14
C ALA A 64 -16.78 4.19 13.36
N PHE A 65 -16.88 4.64 14.61
CA PHE A 65 -16.86 6.06 14.97
C PHE A 65 -17.90 6.91 14.23
N GLY A 66 -19.06 6.32 13.89
CA GLY A 66 -20.14 6.99 13.15
C GLY A 66 -19.85 7.23 11.65
N LYS A 67 -18.86 6.54 11.08
CA LYS A 67 -18.49 6.62 9.65
C LYS A 67 -18.38 5.26 9.01
N ASP A 68 -18.77 5.19 7.75
CA ASP A 68 -18.58 4.04 6.87
C ASP A 68 -17.41 4.34 5.94
N MET A 69 -16.33 3.54 6.02
CA MET A 69 -15.16 3.68 5.19
C MET A 69 -14.97 2.43 4.33
N THR A 70 -14.96 2.62 3.02
CA THR A 70 -14.79 1.53 2.04
C THR A 70 -13.43 1.59 1.39
N SER A 71 -12.73 0.47 1.37
CA SER A 71 -11.52 0.27 0.59
C SER A 71 -11.74 -0.72 -0.53
N GLN A 72 -10.88 -0.67 -1.53
CA GLN A 72 -10.78 -1.64 -2.61
C GLN A 72 -9.35 -2.12 -2.77
N LEU A 73 -9.20 -3.35 -3.26
CA LEU A 73 -7.90 -3.96 -3.51
C LEU A 73 -8.00 -4.96 -4.67
N PRO A 74 -7.09 -4.93 -5.66
CA PRO A 74 -6.98 -6.00 -6.64
C PRO A 74 -6.42 -7.27 -5.99
N VAL A 75 -6.80 -8.44 -6.51
CA VAL A 75 -6.17 -9.70 -6.12
C VAL A 75 -4.82 -9.82 -6.81
N LEU A 76 -3.74 -9.81 -6.02
CA LEU A 76 -2.35 -9.71 -6.50
C LEU A 76 -1.53 -10.94 -6.14
N ASP A 77 -0.58 -11.28 -7.00
CA ASP A 77 0.46 -12.26 -6.73
C ASP A 77 1.60 -11.67 -5.86
N PHE A 78 2.64 -12.47 -5.60
CA PHE A 78 3.80 -12.06 -4.80
C PHE A 78 4.67 -10.98 -5.48
N LYS A 79 4.48 -10.76 -6.79
CA LYS A 79 5.13 -9.68 -7.57
C LYS A 79 4.26 -8.44 -7.70
N ASN A 80 3.12 -8.41 -6.99
CA ASN A 80 2.11 -7.35 -7.08
C ASN A 80 1.49 -7.20 -8.48
N GLN A 81 1.40 -8.31 -9.22
CA GLN A 81 0.69 -8.37 -10.50
C GLN A 81 -0.71 -8.93 -10.27
N ALA A 82 -1.70 -8.39 -11.02
CA ALA A 82 -3.07 -8.87 -10.93
C ALA A 82 -3.16 -10.35 -11.37
N ILE A 83 -3.83 -11.16 -10.55
CA ILE A 83 -4.05 -12.59 -10.82
C ILE A 83 -5.35 -12.74 -11.61
N LYS A 84 -5.27 -13.47 -12.72
CA LYS A 84 -6.46 -13.88 -13.49
C LYS A 84 -7.03 -15.16 -12.87
N ASN A 85 -8.35 -15.19 -12.71
CA ASN A 85 -9.07 -16.33 -12.11
C ASN A 85 -8.44 -16.79 -10.77
N PRO A 86 -8.36 -15.91 -9.77
CA PRO A 86 -7.69 -16.22 -8.51
C PRO A 86 -8.39 -17.38 -7.79
N SER A 87 -7.60 -18.19 -7.08
CA SER A 87 -8.11 -19.22 -6.18
C SER A 87 -8.81 -18.60 -4.96
N ALA A 88 -9.61 -19.41 -4.25
CA ALA A 88 -10.24 -18.99 -3.01
C ALA A 88 -9.22 -18.51 -1.96
N MET A 89 -8.02 -19.12 -1.91
CA MET A 89 -6.95 -18.72 -1.00
C MET A 89 -6.40 -17.32 -1.34
N GLN A 90 -6.17 -17.06 -2.64
CA GLN A 90 -5.72 -15.75 -3.12
C GLN A 90 -6.78 -14.67 -2.88
N LEU A 91 -8.05 -15.01 -3.09
CA LEU A 91 -9.17 -14.13 -2.82
C LEU A 91 -9.26 -13.78 -1.33
N ASN A 92 -9.19 -14.79 -0.46
CA ASN A 92 -9.20 -14.61 0.98
C ASN A 92 -8.06 -13.71 1.47
N THR A 93 -6.84 -13.89 0.95
CA THR A 93 -5.71 -13.04 1.27
C THR A 93 -5.96 -11.58 0.86
N ALA A 94 -6.53 -11.36 -0.34
CA ALA A 94 -6.89 -10.01 -0.80
C ALA A 94 -7.97 -9.37 0.09
N MET A 95 -8.99 -10.14 0.50
CA MET A 95 -10.05 -9.67 1.41
C MET A 95 -9.49 -9.25 2.78
N GLN A 96 -8.58 -10.02 3.37
CA GLN A 96 -7.93 -9.67 4.64
C GLN A 96 -7.08 -8.39 4.53
N ARG A 97 -6.35 -8.23 3.44
CA ARG A 97 -5.59 -6.99 3.16
C ARG A 97 -6.51 -5.80 2.93
N CYS A 98 -7.63 -6.01 2.23
CA CYS A 98 -8.64 -5.00 2.01
C CYS A 98 -9.29 -4.53 3.32
N LEU A 99 -9.54 -5.44 4.27
CA LEU A 99 -10.01 -5.12 5.61
C LEU A 99 -9.02 -4.22 6.36
N ALA A 100 -7.74 -4.58 6.40
CA ALA A 100 -6.70 -3.77 7.03
C ALA A 100 -6.63 -2.36 6.41
N LYS A 101 -6.75 -2.25 5.08
CA LYS A 101 -6.79 -0.97 4.36
C LYS A 101 -8.05 -0.17 4.71
N ALA A 102 -9.23 -0.78 4.84
CA ALA A 102 -10.46 -0.11 5.25
C ALA A 102 -10.36 0.42 6.70
N ILE A 103 -9.77 -0.36 7.60
CA ILE A 103 -9.50 0.07 8.99
C ILE A 103 -8.58 1.29 9.00
N SER A 104 -7.56 1.31 8.15
CA SER A 104 -6.62 2.43 8.08
C SER A 104 -7.29 3.75 7.69
N LEU A 105 -8.37 3.72 6.93
CA LEU A 105 -9.14 4.93 6.57
C LEU A 105 -9.77 5.63 7.79
N HIS A 106 -9.92 4.92 8.91
CA HIS A 106 -10.31 5.52 10.20
C HIS A 106 -9.13 6.15 10.97
N GLY A 107 -7.90 5.98 10.47
CA GLY A 107 -6.67 6.57 11.03
C GLY A 107 -5.58 5.57 11.40
N ILE A 108 -5.92 4.32 11.74
CA ILE A 108 -4.96 3.31 12.23
C ILE A 108 -3.99 2.90 11.12
N GLY A 109 -2.76 3.38 11.19
CA GLY A 109 -1.71 3.05 10.23
C GLY A 109 -1.89 3.63 8.82
N LEU A 110 -2.74 4.63 8.63
CA LEU A 110 -2.98 5.21 7.29
C LEU A 110 -1.68 5.69 6.62
N TYR A 111 -0.72 6.13 7.39
CA TYR A 111 0.57 6.64 6.89
C TYR A 111 1.42 5.59 6.17
N ILE A 112 1.22 4.29 6.42
CA ILE A 112 1.98 3.24 5.71
C ILE A 112 1.63 3.14 4.23
N TYR A 113 0.42 3.60 3.85
CA TYR A 113 -0.05 3.58 2.47
C TYR A 113 0.31 4.85 1.69
N GLN A 114 0.93 5.85 2.35
CA GLN A 114 1.37 7.07 1.67
C GLN A 114 2.43 6.74 0.63
N GLY A 115 2.18 7.14 -0.61
CA GLY A 115 3.07 6.91 -1.74
C GLY A 115 2.82 5.61 -2.51
N GLU A 116 1.96 4.71 -2.06
CA GLU A 116 1.62 3.48 -2.79
C GLU A 116 0.76 3.74 -4.02
N ASP A 117 -0.11 4.73 -3.96
CA ASP A 117 -1.03 5.11 -5.05
C ASP A 117 -0.49 6.27 -5.90
N LEU A 118 0.74 6.67 -5.68
CA LEU A 118 1.37 7.57 -6.65
C LEU A 118 1.39 6.83 -7.99
N PRO A 119 0.85 7.45 -9.07
CA PRO A 119 0.97 6.85 -10.39
C PRO A 119 2.39 6.33 -10.56
N GLU A 120 2.59 5.27 -11.32
CA GLU A 120 3.91 4.90 -11.82
C GLU A 120 4.47 6.03 -12.73
N GLY A 121 4.08 7.26 -12.38
CA GLY A 121 4.54 8.51 -12.87
C GLY A 121 5.96 8.65 -12.41
N ASP A 122 6.78 8.24 -13.31
CA ASP A 122 8.12 8.67 -13.48
C ASP A 122 9.03 8.37 -12.28
N VAL A 123 9.34 7.08 -12.15
CA VAL A 123 10.49 6.64 -11.37
C VAL A 123 11.71 7.50 -11.71
N LEU A 124 11.80 7.96 -12.96
CA LEU A 124 12.82 8.88 -13.45
C LEU A 124 12.68 10.26 -12.79
N GLU A 125 11.50 10.87 -12.78
CA GLU A 125 11.25 12.14 -12.11
C GLU A 125 11.53 12.05 -10.60
N ARG A 126 11.14 10.94 -9.98
CA ARG A 126 11.39 10.71 -8.56
C ARG A 126 12.87 10.63 -8.23
N ILE A 127 13.67 9.88 -9.01
CA ILE A 127 15.12 9.78 -8.79
C ILE A 127 15.83 11.07 -9.09
N GLU A 128 15.35 11.86 -10.07
CA GLU A 128 15.86 13.19 -10.36
C GLU A 128 15.62 14.17 -9.20
N ASN A 129 14.42 14.13 -8.59
CA ASN A 129 14.10 14.96 -7.44
C ASN A 129 14.92 14.55 -6.20
N ILE A 130 15.08 13.26 -5.95
CA ILE A 130 15.96 12.76 -4.87
C ILE A 130 17.41 13.24 -5.09
N TYR A 131 17.90 13.18 -6.32
CA TYR A 131 19.25 13.66 -6.65
C TYR A 131 19.40 15.16 -6.38
N LYS A 132 18.43 15.98 -6.78
CA LYS A 132 18.44 17.44 -6.58
C LYS A 132 18.37 17.83 -5.11
N GLU A 133 17.54 17.14 -4.32
CA GLU A 133 17.27 17.51 -2.93
C GLU A 133 18.23 16.86 -1.93
N GLN A 134 18.68 15.64 -2.18
CA GLN A 134 19.40 14.80 -1.21
C GLN A 134 20.76 14.29 -1.72
N GLY A 135 21.08 14.58 -2.96
CA GLY A 135 22.38 14.26 -3.56
C GLY A 135 22.51 12.84 -4.11
N ILE A 136 23.70 12.58 -4.70
CA ILE A 136 23.97 11.37 -5.47
C ILE A 136 23.93 10.07 -4.64
N ALA A 137 24.34 10.12 -3.38
CA ALA A 137 24.39 8.93 -2.52
C ALA A 137 22.97 8.36 -2.28
N THR A 138 22.01 9.25 -1.96
CA THR A 138 20.61 8.88 -1.74
C THR A 138 19.94 8.43 -3.03
N ALA A 139 20.21 9.10 -4.15
CA ALA A 139 19.71 8.68 -5.46
C ALA A 139 20.21 7.29 -5.87
N ARG A 140 21.48 6.97 -5.61
CA ARG A 140 22.03 5.61 -5.83
C ARG A 140 21.38 4.56 -4.93
N GLN A 141 21.15 4.87 -3.67
CA GLN A 141 20.47 3.96 -2.75
C GLN A 141 19.04 3.68 -3.23
N TYR A 142 18.31 4.71 -3.66
CA TYR A 142 16.98 4.57 -4.25
C TYR A 142 17.01 3.70 -5.51
N PHE A 143 17.92 3.97 -6.44
CA PHE A 143 18.11 3.18 -7.67
C PHE A 143 18.37 1.70 -7.40
N ASN A 144 19.20 1.39 -6.41
CA ASN A 144 19.51 0.01 -6.03
C ASN A 144 18.30 -0.75 -5.46
N GLY A 145 17.32 -0.05 -4.89
CA GLY A 145 16.07 -0.60 -4.39
C GLY A 145 15.00 -0.84 -5.46
N LEU A 146 15.18 -0.34 -6.69
CA LEU A 146 14.22 -0.47 -7.78
C LEU A 146 14.20 -1.89 -8.36
N ASN A 147 13.05 -2.29 -8.93
CA ASN A 147 12.95 -3.50 -9.76
C ASN A 147 13.70 -3.34 -11.08
N GLU A 148 13.85 -4.43 -11.84
CA GLU A 148 14.65 -4.44 -13.07
C GLU A 148 14.12 -3.51 -14.17
N ALA A 149 12.79 -3.42 -14.32
CA ALA A 149 12.16 -2.56 -15.32
C ALA A 149 12.41 -1.07 -15.02
N ASP A 150 12.21 -0.67 -13.78
CA ASP A 150 12.43 0.70 -13.31
C ASP A 150 13.91 1.09 -13.35
N ARG A 151 14.81 0.15 -13.06
CA ARG A 151 16.26 0.37 -13.22
C ARG A 151 16.63 0.68 -14.67
N LYS A 152 16.06 -0.05 -15.64
CA LYS A 152 16.29 0.21 -17.07
C LYS A 152 15.85 1.62 -17.48
N LEU A 153 14.71 2.09 -16.95
CA LEU A 153 14.23 3.44 -17.20
C LEU A 153 15.15 4.52 -16.61
N CYS A 154 15.69 4.28 -15.42
CA CYS A 154 16.55 5.24 -14.73
C CYS A 154 18.04 5.18 -15.14
N MET A 155 18.45 4.15 -15.87
CA MET A 155 19.87 3.93 -16.25
C MET A 155 20.48 5.12 -16.99
N PRO A 156 19.83 5.75 -18.01
CA PRO A 156 20.39 6.89 -18.71
C PRO A 156 20.66 8.08 -17.79
N PHE A 157 19.80 8.31 -16.80
CA PHE A 157 20.00 9.36 -15.81
C PHE A 157 21.17 9.07 -14.88
N ILE A 158 21.27 7.83 -14.37
CA ILE A 158 22.40 7.40 -13.51
C ILE A 158 23.74 7.50 -14.23
N GLU A 159 23.79 7.15 -15.52
CA GLU A 159 24.99 7.29 -16.32
C GLU A 159 25.39 8.75 -16.56
N LYS A 160 24.40 9.63 -16.73
CA LYS A 160 24.64 11.06 -16.86
C LYS A 160 25.26 11.65 -15.60
N ILE A 161 24.68 11.39 -14.42
CA ILE A 161 25.19 11.92 -13.15
C ILE A 161 26.53 11.31 -12.70
N LYS A 162 26.93 10.15 -13.26
CA LYS A 162 28.27 9.60 -13.07
C LYS A 162 29.36 10.37 -13.82
N LYS A 163 29.02 11.03 -14.89
CA LYS A 163 29.96 11.80 -15.71
C LYS A 163 30.15 13.24 -15.20
N ASP A 164 29.25 13.70 -14.34
CA ASP A 164 29.30 15.03 -13.76
C ASP A 164 30.07 15.07 -12.41
N VAL A 165 30.72 13.94 -12.04
CA VAL A 165 31.63 13.74 -10.90
C VAL A 165 32.95 13.26 -11.41
#